data_f25fd7a25ea735292b2bad7676e58950
#
_entry.id   f25fd7a25ea735292b2bad7676e58950
#
_cell.length_a   1.000
_cell.length_b   1.000
_cell.length_c   1.000
_cell.angle_alpha   90.00
_cell.angle_beta   90.00
_cell.angle_gamma   90.00
#
_symmetry.space_group_name_H-M   'P 1'
#
loop_
_entity.id
_entity.type
_entity.pdbx_description
1 polymer ?
#
loop_
_entity_poly.entity_id
_entity_poly.type
_entity_poly.pdbx_seq_one_letter_code
_entity_poly.pdbx_strand_id
1 'polypeptide(L)'
;MGKIYIMNKSLIPSNQAEQRKDRSRFERGLTLIEIIIVLVILSVVMGFLFKSIFSTGQQAKAGLSKTILTSLKGPIFIFQMKNNSLPADLKAAETTDNNDAWGNPIQYRVLDSGRSYELKSLGADGRDGGAGADADILVTGP
;
A
#
# COMPACT_ATOMS: atom_id res chain seq x y z
N MET A 1 -13.57 56.78 84.42
CA MET A 1 -13.56 57.49 83.10
C MET A 1 -12.95 56.58 82.09
N GLY A 2 -13.76 55.82 81.38
CA GLY A 2 -13.31 54.92 80.30
C GLY A 2 -14.09 55.21 79.06
N LYS A 3 -13.47 55.74 78.05
CA LYS A 3 -14.08 55.94 76.73
C LYS A 3 -14.09 54.64 75.94
N ILE A 4 -15.29 54.15 75.64
CA ILE A 4 -15.49 53.04 74.75
C ILE A 4 -15.39 53.57 73.35
N TYR A 5 -14.41 53.04 72.61
CA TYR A 5 -14.29 53.29 71.16
C TYR A 5 -15.15 52.24 70.42
N ILE A 6 -16.25 52.74 69.88
CA ILE A 6 -17.04 51.93 68.94
C ILE A 6 -16.33 51.94 67.61
N MET A 7 -15.76 50.82 67.28
CA MET A 7 -15.14 50.59 65.98
C MET A 7 -16.23 50.44 64.92
N ASN A 8 -16.27 51.37 64.01
CA ASN A 8 -17.23 51.50 62.93
C ASN A 8 -16.95 50.37 61.88
N LYS A 9 -17.93 49.48 61.80
CA LYS A 9 -17.88 48.32 60.90
C LYS A 9 -18.47 48.69 59.53
N SER A 10 -17.90 49.62 58.85
CA SER A 10 -18.41 50.02 57.54
C SER A 10 -17.32 50.55 56.62
N LEU A 11 -16.40 49.67 56.20
CA LEU A 11 -15.54 49.89 55.02
C LEU A 11 -14.99 48.54 54.52
N ILE A 12 -15.90 47.65 54.13
CA ILE A 12 -15.51 46.57 53.21
C ILE A 12 -16.05 47.02 51.84
N PRO A 13 -15.22 47.39 50.89
CA PRO A 13 -15.72 47.68 49.55
C PRO A 13 -16.25 46.41 48.92
N SER A 14 -17.55 46.41 48.63
CA SER A 14 -18.35 45.37 47.96
C SER A 14 -17.98 45.19 46.48
N ASN A 15 -16.71 45.30 46.15
CA ASN A 15 -16.28 45.30 44.74
C ASN A 15 -15.35 44.15 44.37
N GLN A 16 -15.45 43.03 45.10
CA GLN A 16 -14.71 41.81 44.71
C GLN A 16 -15.62 40.64 44.26
N ALA A 17 -16.93 40.90 44.13
CA ALA A 17 -17.87 39.86 43.68
C ALA A 17 -18.14 39.88 42.17
N GLU A 18 -17.56 40.81 41.41
CA GLU A 18 -17.97 41.05 40.01
C GLU A 18 -16.89 40.82 38.96
N GLN A 19 -15.92 39.96 39.27
CA GLN A 19 -14.96 39.47 38.27
C GLN A 19 -14.90 37.95 38.20
N ARG A 20 -16.01 37.27 38.38
CA ARG A 20 -16.17 35.99 37.70
C ARG A 20 -16.55 36.28 36.25
N LYS A 21 -15.54 36.68 35.49
CA LYS A 21 -15.59 36.69 34.04
C LYS A 21 -16.03 35.30 33.60
N ASP A 22 -17.30 35.21 33.28
CA ASP A 22 -17.93 34.05 32.69
C ASP A 22 -17.13 33.69 31.43
N ARG A 23 -16.13 32.80 31.60
CA ARG A 23 -15.52 32.09 30.50
C ARG A 23 -16.52 31.01 30.11
N SER A 24 -17.65 31.43 29.56
CA SER A 24 -18.44 30.57 28.73
C SER A 24 -17.51 30.10 27.60
N ARG A 25 -16.85 28.97 27.83
CA ARG A 25 -16.29 28.21 26.75
C ARG A 25 -17.44 28.01 25.78
N PHE A 26 -17.41 28.71 24.68
CA PHE A 26 -18.20 28.35 23.53
C PHE A 26 -17.75 26.94 23.13
N GLU A 27 -18.35 25.94 23.73
CA GLU A 27 -18.35 24.59 23.20
C GLU A 27 -19.15 24.68 21.90
N ARG A 28 -18.45 25.01 20.81
CA ARG A 28 -19.00 24.94 19.48
C ARG A 28 -19.24 23.47 19.22
N GLY A 29 -20.44 23.01 19.49
CA GLY A 29 -20.91 21.71 19.02
C GLY A 29 -20.79 21.71 17.49
N LEU A 30 -20.19 20.66 16.92
CA LEU A 30 -20.14 20.47 15.48
C LEU A 30 -21.56 20.40 14.93
N THR A 31 -21.83 21.16 13.89
CA THR A 31 -23.13 21.11 13.22
C THR A 31 -23.23 19.85 12.37
N LEU A 32 -24.42 19.31 12.20
CA LEU A 32 -24.65 18.13 11.35
C LEU A 32 -24.14 18.36 9.93
N ILE A 33 -24.34 19.57 9.41
CA ILE A 33 -23.84 19.93 8.06
C ILE A 33 -22.31 19.93 7.98
N GLU A 34 -21.62 20.38 9.04
CA GLU A 34 -20.15 20.36 9.09
C GLU A 34 -19.59 18.95 9.04
N ILE A 35 -20.20 18.02 9.76
CA ILE A 35 -19.82 16.60 9.70
C ILE A 35 -20.07 16.02 8.31
N ILE A 36 -21.20 16.35 7.67
CA ILE A 36 -21.48 15.88 6.31
C ILE A 36 -20.43 16.39 5.31
N ILE A 37 -20.09 17.67 5.39
CA ILE A 37 -19.04 18.26 4.52
C ILE A 37 -17.69 17.56 4.73
N VAL A 38 -17.29 17.33 5.98
CA VAL A 38 -16.04 16.63 6.31
C VAL A 38 -16.05 15.21 5.74
N LEU A 39 -17.16 14.48 5.88
CA LEU A 39 -17.28 13.12 5.33
C LEU A 39 -17.20 13.10 3.79
N VAL A 40 -17.80 14.08 3.12
CA VAL A 40 -17.72 14.22 1.66
C VAL A 40 -16.27 14.46 1.23
N ILE A 41 -15.57 15.41 1.87
CA ILE A 41 -14.17 15.71 1.56
C ILE A 41 -13.28 14.48 1.80
N LEU A 42 -13.44 13.80 2.94
CA LEU A 42 -12.70 12.59 3.26
C LEU A 42 -12.95 11.48 2.23
N SER A 43 -14.19 11.31 1.78
CA SER A 43 -14.54 10.30 0.77
C SER A 43 -13.82 10.56 -0.56
N VAL A 44 -13.75 11.81 -1.00
CA VAL A 44 -13.04 12.20 -2.22
C VAL A 44 -11.54 11.96 -2.08
N VAL A 45 -10.93 12.40 -0.97
CA VAL A 45 -9.50 12.21 -0.70
C VAL A 45 -9.14 10.72 -0.63
N MET A 46 -9.97 9.92 0.08
CA MET A 46 -9.77 8.47 0.14
C MET A 46 -9.85 7.80 -1.23
N GLY A 47 -10.75 8.24 -2.10
CA GLY A 47 -10.85 7.74 -3.47
C GLY A 47 -9.55 7.92 -4.27
N PHE A 48 -8.92 9.09 -4.17
CA PHE A 48 -7.62 9.35 -4.81
C PHE A 48 -6.48 8.50 -4.22
N LEU A 49 -6.42 8.39 -2.90
CA LEU A 49 -5.40 7.60 -2.22
C LEU A 49 -5.52 6.11 -2.55
N PHE A 50 -6.74 5.58 -2.63
CA PHE A 50 -6.98 4.18 -2.94
C PHE A 50 -6.44 3.81 -4.33
N LYS A 51 -6.70 4.64 -5.33
CA LYS A 51 -6.17 4.44 -6.67
C LYS A 51 -4.63 4.40 -6.70
N SER A 52 -3.97 5.30 -5.98
CA SER A 52 -2.50 5.38 -5.92
C SER A 52 -1.89 4.15 -5.25
N ILE A 53 -2.44 3.71 -4.12
CA ILE A 53 -1.93 2.54 -3.38
C ILE A 53 -2.11 1.26 -4.21
N PHE A 54 -3.26 1.11 -4.87
CA PHE A 54 -3.54 -0.07 -5.68
C PHE A 54 -2.58 -0.18 -6.88
N SER A 55 -2.32 0.92 -7.58
CA SER A 55 -1.38 0.94 -8.72
C SER A 55 0.05 0.62 -8.30
N THR A 56 0.51 1.14 -7.15
CA THR A 56 1.85 0.86 -6.62
C THR A 56 2.02 -0.61 -6.25
N GLY A 57 0.99 -1.21 -5.65
CA GLY A 57 1.00 -2.65 -5.32
C GLY A 57 1.13 -3.53 -6.55
N GLN A 58 0.46 -3.19 -7.64
CA GLN A 58 0.55 -3.93 -8.90
C GLN A 58 1.92 -3.79 -9.56
N GLN A 59 2.53 -2.61 -9.54
CA GLN A 59 3.89 -2.41 -10.05
C GLN A 59 4.93 -3.20 -9.24
N ALA A 60 4.77 -3.27 -7.92
CA ALA A 60 5.64 -4.07 -7.06
C ALA A 60 5.55 -5.56 -7.43
N LYS A 61 4.34 -6.08 -7.69
CA LYS A 61 4.14 -7.47 -8.16
C LYS A 61 4.78 -7.71 -9.52
N ALA A 62 4.71 -6.77 -10.45
CA ALA A 62 5.38 -6.88 -11.74
C ALA A 62 6.92 -6.98 -11.58
N GLY A 63 7.50 -6.15 -10.71
CA GLY A 63 8.93 -6.24 -10.37
C GLY A 63 9.29 -7.58 -9.73
N LEU A 64 8.49 -8.07 -8.81
CA LEU A 64 8.69 -9.37 -8.18
C LEU A 64 8.57 -10.52 -9.19
N SER A 65 7.58 -10.50 -10.07
CA SER A 65 7.43 -11.51 -11.14
C SER A 65 8.67 -11.56 -12.06
N LYS A 66 9.20 -10.40 -12.44
CA LYS A 66 10.44 -10.36 -13.22
C LYS A 66 11.62 -10.99 -12.47
N THR A 67 11.71 -10.77 -11.15
CA THR A 67 12.72 -11.39 -10.30
C THR A 67 12.54 -12.91 -10.25
N ILE A 68 11.30 -13.39 -10.09
CA ILE A 68 10.98 -14.82 -10.10
C ILE A 68 11.39 -15.45 -11.45
N LEU A 69 10.99 -14.86 -12.58
CA LEU A 69 11.38 -15.35 -13.89
C LEU A 69 12.93 -15.41 -14.05
N THR A 70 13.63 -14.40 -13.55
CA THR A 70 15.08 -14.36 -13.60
C THR A 70 15.72 -15.44 -12.71
N SER A 71 15.14 -15.74 -11.55
CA SER A 71 15.65 -16.79 -10.66
C SER A 71 15.53 -18.20 -11.25
N LEU A 72 14.53 -18.42 -12.10
CA LEU A 72 14.36 -19.71 -12.80
C LEU A 72 15.48 -20.01 -13.81
N LYS A 73 16.24 -19.01 -14.24
CA LYS A 73 17.40 -19.24 -15.11
C LYS A 73 18.46 -20.14 -14.47
N GLY A 74 18.65 -20.03 -13.15
CA GLY A 74 19.64 -20.83 -12.43
C GLY A 74 19.37 -22.35 -12.54
N PRO A 75 18.20 -22.85 -12.11
CA PRO A 75 17.83 -24.25 -12.29
C PRO A 75 17.90 -24.74 -13.75
N ILE A 76 17.42 -23.95 -14.71
CA ILE A 76 17.47 -24.28 -16.14
C ILE A 76 18.92 -24.44 -16.59
N PHE A 77 19.80 -23.52 -16.21
CA PHE A 77 21.22 -23.58 -16.53
C PHE A 77 21.91 -24.81 -15.92
N ILE A 78 21.62 -25.13 -14.65
CA ILE A 78 22.15 -26.33 -14.01
C ILE A 78 21.68 -27.60 -14.72
N PHE A 79 20.42 -27.67 -15.12
CA PHE A 79 19.89 -28.78 -15.91
C PHE A 79 20.63 -28.91 -17.24
N GLN A 80 20.82 -27.80 -17.96
CA GLN A 80 21.52 -27.75 -19.23
C GLN A 80 22.98 -28.23 -19.11
N MET A 81 23.67 -27.82 -18.04
CA MET A 81 25.04 -28.29 -17.79
C MET A 81 25.13 -29.79 -17.53
N LYS A 82 24.14 -30.36 -16.82
CA LYS A 82 24.10 -31.79 -16.49
C LYS A 82 23.72 -32.67 -17.69
N ASN A 83 22.79 -32.20 -18.52
CA ASN A 83 22.14 -33.01 -19.55
C ASN A 83 22.55 -32.60 -20.98
N ASN A 84 23.37 -31.55 -21.12
CA ASN A 84 23.77 -30.95 -22.41
C ASN A 84 22.58 -30.57 -23.32
N SER A 85 21.43 -30.31 -22.72
CA SER A 85 20.16 -29.95 -23.38
C SER A 85 19.28 -29.12 -22.45
N LEU A 86 18.41 -28.29 -23.02
CA LEU A 86 17.42 -27.57 -22.25
C LEU A 86 16.36 -28.54 -21.70
N PRO A 87 15.77 -28.27 -20.51
CA PRO A 87 14.68 -29.07 -19.98
C PRO A 87 13.45 -28.98 -20.88
N ALA A 88 12.65 -30.04 -20.92
CA ALA A 88 11.41 -30.04 -21.68
C ALA A 88 10.34 -29.14 -21.03
N ASP A 89 10.35 -29.04 -19.70
CA ASP A 89 9.48 -28.18 -18.90
C ASP A 89 10.21 -27.72 -17.62
N LEU A 90 9.57 -26.81 -16.87
CA LEU A 90 10.14 -26.28 -15.62
C LEU A 90 10.24 -27.35 -14.52
N LYS A 91 9.38 -28.36 -14.55
CA LYS A 91 9.43 -29.47 -13.58
C LYS A 91 10.66 -30.35 -13.78
N ALA A 92 11.06 -30.57 -15.02
CA ALA A 92 12.30 -31.29 -15.33
C ALA A 92 13.54 -30.55 -14.81
N ALA A 93 13.49 -29.23 -14.72
CA ALA A 93 14.55 -28.41 -14.11
C ALA A 93 14.52 -28.39 -12.57
N GLU A 94 13.67 -29.22 -11.93
CA GLU A 94 13.52 -29.31 -10.46
C GLU A 94 13.14 -27.97 -9.81
N THR A 95 12.37 -27.14 -10.50
CA THR A 95 11.89 -25.87 -9.95
C THR A 95 10.74 -26.09 -8.97
N THR A 96 10.81 -25.47 -7.80
CA THR A 96 9.86 -25.70 -6.69
C THR A 96 8.58 -24.89 -6.85
N ASP A 97 8.68 -23.66 -7.39
CA ASP A 97 7.55 -22.78 -7.61
C ASP A 97 7.64 -22.19 -9.03
N ASN A 98 6.58 -22.44 -9.79
CA ASN A 98 6.48 -22.04 -11.20
C ASN A 98 5.37 -20.98 -11.40
N ASN A 99 5.00 -20.26 -10.35
CA ASN A 99 4.01 -19.21 -10.41
C ASN A 99 4.67 -17.82 -10.33
N ASP A 100 4.02 -16.85 -10.95
CA ASP A 100 4.39 -15.46 -10.83
C ASP A 100 3.84 -14.83 -9.51
N ALA A 101 4.09 -13.53 -9.31
CA ALA A 101 3.67 -12.84 -8.10
C ALA A 101 2.14 -12.64 -7.99
N TRP A 102 1.39 -12.92 -9.02
CA TRP A 102 -0.08 -12.93 -8.99
C TRP A 102 -0.64 -14.33 -8.78
N GLY A 103 0.19 -15.37 -8.83
CA GLY A 103 -0.21 -16.76 -8.70
C GLY A 103 -0.51 -17.44 -10.04
N ASN A 104 -0.27 -16.76 -11.15
CA ASN A 104 -0.46 -17.34 -12.49
C ASN A 104 0.75 -18.22 -12.85
N PRO A 105 0.54 -19.36 -13.54
CA PRO A 105 1.64 -20.23 -13.94
C PRO A 105 2.54 -19.55 -14.97
N ILE A 106 3.86 -19.66 -14.75
CA ILE A 106 4.86 -19.17 -15.69
C ILE A 106 4.93 -20.13 -16.88
N GLN A 107 4.81 -19.57 -18.07
CA GLN A 107 4.96 -20.32 -19.31
C GLN A 107 6.45 -20.45 -19.64
N TYR A 108 6.87 -21.67 -20.01
CA TYR A 108 8.22 -21.97 -20.48
C TYR A 108 8.14 -22.51 -21.89
N ARG A 109 8.97 -22.01 -22.78
CA ARG A 109 9.04 -22.46 -24.17
C ARG A 109 10.48 -22.56 -24.61
N VAL A 110 10.85 -23.68 -25.21
CA VAL A 110 12.13 -23.87 -25.89
C VAL A 110 12.03 -23.29 -27.29
N LEU A 111 13.02 -22.51 -27.65
CA LEU A 111 13.14 -21.83 -28.93
C LEU A 111 14.40 -22.33 -29.68
N ASP A 112 14.52 -21.95 -30.96
CA ASP A 112 15.69 -22.15 -31.80
C ASP A 112 16.21 -23.60 -31.79
N SER A 113 15.30 -24.56 -31.87
CA SER A 113 15.66 -25.99 -31.89
C SER A 113 16.49 -26.42 -30.67
N GLY A 114 16.18 -25.87 -29.48
CA GLY A 114 16.86 -26.25 -28.25
C GLY A 114 18.07 -25.39 -27.88
N ARG A 115 18.28 -24.26 -28.54
CA ARG A 115 19.40 -23.36 -28.23
C ARG A 115 19.06 -22.22 -27.29
N SER A 116 17.79 -21.84 -27.22
CA SER A 116 17.32 -20.77 -26.39
C SER A 116 15.96 -21.11 -25.77
N TYR A 117 15.56 -20.37 -24.79
CA TYR A 117 14.24 -20.51 -24.13
C TYR A 117 13.65 -19.17 -23.79
N GLU A 118 12.34 -19.17 -23.60
CA GLU A 118 11.53 -18.05 -23.14
C GLU A 118 10.77 -18.44 -21.88
N LEU A 119 10.80 -17.55 -20.90
CA LEU A 119 9.94 -17.56 -19.72
C LEU A 119 8.98 -16.39 -19.82
N LYS A 120 7.68 -16.64 -19.63
CA LYS A 120 6.65 -15.64 -19.78
C LYS A 120 5.68 -15.68 -18.60
N SER A 121 5.47 -14.54 -17.97
CA SER A 121 4.33 -14.30 -17.08
C SER A 121 3.28 -13.50 -17.83
N LEU A 122 2.01 -13.86 -17.65
CA LEU A 122 0.86 -13.22 -18.32
C LEU A 122 0.30 -12.01 -17.53
N GLY A 123 1.10 -11.47 -16.60
CA GLY A 123 0.64 -10.34 -15.81
C GLY A 123 -0.50 -10.64 -14.83
N ALA A 124 -1.17 -9.61 -14.37
CA ALA A 124 -2.18 -9.72 -13.32
C ALA A 124 -3.47 -10.40 -13.79
N ASP A 125 -3.82 -10.27 -15.06
CA ASP A 125 -5.07 -10.83 -15.63
C ASP A 125 -4.91 -12.27 -16.16
N GLY A 126 -3.67 -12.80 -16.22
CA GLY A 126 -3.38 -14.13 -16.69
C GLY A 126 -3.68 -14.35 -18.18
N ARG A 127 -3.66 -13.30 -18.99
CA ARG A 127 -3.98 -13.33 -20.42
C ARG A 127 -2.84 -12.76 -21.24
N ASP A 128 -2.73 -13.23 -22.49
CA ASP A 128 -1.74 -12.73 -23.43
C ASP A 128 -1.95 -11.25 -23.75
N GLY A 129 -0.88 -10.45 -23.67
CA GLY A 129 -0.89 -9.02 -23.98
C GLY A 129 -1.10 -8.15 -22.77
N GLY A 130 -2.02 -7.18 -22.88
CA GLY A 130 -2.32 -6.24 -21.79
C GLY A 130 -1.37 -5.04 -21.71
N ALA A 131 -1.61 -4.19 -20.70
CA ALA A 131 -0.83 -3.00 -20.41
C ALA A 131 -0.70 -2.76 -18.90
N GLY A 132 0.39 -2.13 -18.49
CA GLY A 132 0.62 -1.84 -17.07
C GLY A 132 0.84 -3.11 -16.24
N ALA A 133 -0.03 -3.39 -15.28
CA ALA A 133 0.05 -4.59 -14.45
C ALA A 133 -0.35 -5.88 -15.19
N ASP A 134 -1.17 -5.75 -16.23
CA ASP A 134 -1.64 -6.87 -17.04
C ASP A 134 -0.67 -7.18 -18.20
N ALA A 135 0.38 -6.37 -18.39
CA ALA A 135 1.35 -6.59 -19.43
C ALA A 135 2.18 -7.87 -19.19
N ASP A 136 2.41 -8.60 -20.27
CA ASP A 136 3.31 -9.77 -20.24
C ASP A 136 4.73 -9.40 -19.83
N ILE A 137 5.34 -10.25 -19.02
CA ILE A 137 6.75 -10.14 -18.63
C ILE A 137 7.52 -11.28 -19.25
N LEU A 138 8.47 -10.94 -20.10
CA LEU A 138 9.28 -11.90 -20.85
C LEU A 138 10.72 -11.90 -20.35
N VAL A 139 11.29 -13.08 -20.21
CA VAL A 139 12.71 -13.30 -19.91
C VAL A 139 13.23 -14.42 -20.81
N THR A 140 14.26 -14.16 -21.56
CA THR A 140 14.89 -15.15 -22.43
C THR A 140 16.24 -15.59 -21.89
N GLY A 141 16.69 -16.77 -22.31
CA GLY A 141 18.01 -17.29 -22.03
C GLY A 141 18.58 -18.09 -23.22
N PRO A 142 19.90 -18.23 -23.20
CA PRO A 142 20.60 -19.07 -24.17
C PRO A 142 20.27 -20.52 -23.97
#